data_15f949cf3238071bab3db43a3d0a1366
#
_entry.id   15f949cf3238071bab3db43a3d0a1366
#
_cell.length_a   1.000
_cell.length_b   1.000
_cell.length_c   1.000
_cell.angle_alpha   90.00
_cell.angle_beta   90.00
_cell.angle_gamma   90.00
#
_symmetry.space_group_name_H-M   'P 1'
#
loop_
_entity.id
_entity.type
_entity.pdbx_description
1 polymer ?
#
loop_
_entity_poly.entity_id
_entity_poly.type
_entity_poly.pdbx_seq_one_letter_code
_entity_poly.pdbx_strand_id
1 'polypeptide(L)'
;MNLQMIQAHIQQRLQPHFSADEIKAFGFWILPHCEDLPENDRMRALEMICEQLKQQIPIQYIFETAFFGPLTLKVTPATLIPRPETEELCHLISQKNKSIESSNGPIIEGLDIGTGSGCIPIYLLHHNPQWKFTAVDVSEDALDVAAENAFHVGVHDRIQLNQSNFLEWESLPHNIDLLVSNPPYIELKEAKDMADNVLKHEPHLALFTPKNDPLIF
;
A
#
# COMPACT_ATOMS: atom_id res chain seq x y z
N MET A 1 10.56 -13.59 27.86
CA MET A 1 9.97 -14.62 26.91
C MET A 1 10.90 -14.73 25.72
N ASN A 2 11.35 -15.94 25.37
CA ASN A 2 12.24 -16.15 24.23
C ASN A 2 11.45 -16.37 22.93
N LEU A 3 12.13 -16.30 21.75
CA LEU A 3 11.53 -16.46 20.43
C LEU A 3 10.75 -17.76 20.24
N GLN A 4 11.25 -18.89 20.78
CA GLN A 4 10.56 -20.17 20.67
C GLN A 4 9.21 -20.17 21.40
N MET A 5 9.15 -19.50 22.55
CA MET A 5 7.89 -19.35 23.31
C MET A 5 6.91 -18.45 22.55
N ILE A 6 7.40 -17.38 21.90
CA ILE A 6 6.56 -16.50 21.05
C ILE A 6 5.99 -17.29 19.88
N GLN A 7 6.82 -18.05 19.16
CA GLN A 7 6.38 -18.89 18.04
C GLN A 7 5.34 -19.93 18.46
N ALA A 8 5.59 -20.62 19.59
CA ALA A 8 4.65 -21.61 20.10
C ALA A 8 3.30 -20.97 20.47
N HIS A 9 3.33 -19.76 21.04
CA HIS A 9 2.12 -19.03 21.40
C HIS A 9 1.34 -18.58 20.14
N ILE A 10 2.02 -18.01 19.14
CA ILE A 10 1.40 -17.65 17.85
C ILE A 10 0.72 -18.88 17.25
N GLN A 11 1.43 -20.00 17.18
CA GLN A 11 0.89 -21.25 16.64
C GLN A 11 -0.36 -21.69 17.40
N GLN A 12 -0.31 -21.74 18.71
CA GLN A 12 -1.44 -22.16 19.54
C GLN A 12 -2.65 -21.26 19.40
N ARG A 13 -2.44 -19.93 19.32
CA ARG A 13 -3.53 -18.94 19.29
C ARG A 13 -4.19 -18.83 17.91
N LEU A 14 -3.42 -19.00 16.84
CA LEU A 14 -3.89 -18.75 15.46
C LEU A 14 -4.24 -20.03 14.68
N GLN A 15 -3.68 -21.19 15.04
CA GLN A 15 -3.95 -22.45 14.34
C GLN A 15 -5.44 -22.79 14.11
N PRO A 16 -6.37 -22.49 15.03
CA PRO A 16 -7.80 -22.71 14.78
C PRO A 16 -8.42 -21.81 13.69
N HIS A 17 -7.73 -20.73 13.28
CA HIS A 17 -8.27 -19.68 12.43
C HIS A 17 -7.52 -19.52 11.10
N PHE A 18 -6.26 -19.95 11.03
CA PHE A 18 -5.35 -19.72 9.90
C PHE A 18 -4.56 -20.98 9.55
N SER A 19 -4.16 -21.09 8.30
CA SER A 19 -3.26 -22.14 7.81
C SER A 19 -1.85 -22.00 8.40
N ALA A 20 -1.07 -23.07 8.30
CA ALA A 20 0.32 -23.06 8.78
C ALA A 20 1.20 -22.04 8.03
N ASP A 21 0.94 -21.84 6.71
CA ASP A 21 1.68 -20.88 5.90
C ASP A 21 1.35 -19.44 6.27
N GLU A 22 0.08 -19.12 6.53
CA GLU A 22 -0.34 -17.81 7.01
C GLU A 22 0.29 -17.51 8.38
N ILE A 23 0.26 -18.46 9.31
CA ILE A 23 0.86 -18.30 10.63
C ILE A 23 2.37 -18.07 10.52
N LYS A 24 3.04 -18.75 9.62
CA LYS A 24 4.46 -18.53 9.33
C LYS A 24 4.70 -17.12 8.78
N ALA A 25 3.86 -16.66 7.87
CA ALA A 25 3.94 -15.29 7.34
C ALA A 25 3.72 -14.24 8.44
N PHE A 26 2.75 -14.44 9.33
CA PHE A 26 2.54 -13.55 10.49
C PHE A 26 3.75 -13.53 11.43
N GLY A 27 4.41 -14.66 11.60
CA GLY A 27 5.65 -14.74 12.38
C GLY A 27 6.75 -13.80 11.90
N PHE A 28 6.84 -13.56 10.57
CA PHE A 28 7.80 -12.61 9.99
C PHE A 28 7.59 -11.16 10.50
N TRP A 29 6.37 -10.78 10.79
CA TRP A 29 6.02 -9.46 11.32
C TRP A 29 6.11 -9.41 12.84
N ILE A 30 5.57 -10.43 13.50
CA ILE A 30 5.37 -10.42 14.96
C ILE A 30 6.68 -10.62 15.71
N LEU A 31 7.57 -11.51 15.22
CA LEU A 31 8.78 -11.86 15.96
C LEU A 31 9.72 -10.67 16.15
N PRO A 32 10.10 -9.91 15.10
CA PRO A 32 10.95 -8.73 15.28
C PRO A 32 10.31 -7.69 16.19
N HIS A 33 9.01 -7.43 16.00
CA HIS A 33 8.29 -6.49 16.86
C HIS A 33 8.33 -6.86 18.34
N CYS A 34 8.11 -8.14 18.65
CA CYS A 34 8.20 -8.61 20.02
C CYS A 34 9.64 -8.58 20.58
N GLU A 35 10.66 -8.75 19.74
CA GLU A 35 12.07 -8.64 20.17
C GLU A 35 12.43 -7.21 20.59
N ASP A 36 11.92 -6.22 19.87
CA ASP A 36 12.16 -4.79 20.12
C ASP A 36 11.47 -4.30 21.42
N LEU A 37 10.46 -5.01 21.90
CA LEU A 37 9.72 -4.65 23.10
C LEU A 37 10.43 -5.11 24.39
N PRO A 38 10.25 -4.37 25.52
CA PRO A 38 10.61 -4.83 26.85
C PRO A 38 9.93 -6.19 27.17
N GLU A 39 10.64 -7.05 27.86
CA GLU A 39 10.15 -8.43 28.10
C GLU A 39 8.77 -8.49 28.75
N ASN A 40 8.46 -7.55 29.64
CA ASN A 40 7.18 -7.50 30.35
C ASN A 40 6.01 -7.13 29.42
N ASP A 41 6.27 -6.44 28.31
CA ASP A 41 5.25 -5.98 27.38
C ASP A 41 4.98 -6.96 26.23
N ARG A 42 5.93 -7.88 25.97
CA ARG A 42 5.88 -8.83 24.85
C ARG A 42 4.61 -9.67 24.82
N MET A 43 4.23 -10.23 25.96
CA MET A 43 3.03 -11.09 26.01
C MET A 43 1.75 -10.29 25.73
N ARG A 44 1.65 -9.10 26.30
CA ARG A 44 0.48 -8.24 26.08
C ARG A 44 0.36 -7.82 24.61
N ALA A 45 1.46 -7.39 24.00
CA ALA A 45 1.48 -7.02 22.59
C ALA A 45 1.10 -8.22 21.70
N LEU A 46 1.68 -9.39 21.97
CA LEU A 46 1.40 -10.62 21.25
C LEU A 46 -0.09 -11.02 21.29
N GLU A 47 -0.70 -10.95 22.47
CA GLU A 47 -2.14 -11.25 22.63
C GLU A 47 -2.98 -10.24 21.85
N MET A 48 -2.67 -8.94 21.91
CA MET A 48 -3.39 -7.91 21.15
C MET A 48 -3.30 -8.15 19.64
N ILE A 49 -2.12 -8.47 19.12
CA ILE A 49 -1.91 -8.78 17.70
C ILE A 49 -2.70 -10.04 17.30
N CYS A 50 -2.64 -11.11 18.10
CA CYS A 50 -3.39 -12.33 17.83
C CYS A 50 -4.91 -12.08 17.80
N GLU A 51 -5.45 -11.27 18.71
CA GLU A 51 -6.88 -10.93 18.72
C GLU A 51 -7.29 -10.08 17.50
N GLN A 52 -6.47 -9.14 17.06
CA GLN A 52 -6.71 -8.37 15.84
C GLN A 52 -6.67 -9.25 14.59
N LEU A 53 -5.73 -10.18 14.48
CA LEU A 53 -5.67 -11.14 13.38
C LEU A 53 -6.92 -12.03 13.34
N LYS A 54 -7.42 -12.51 14.49
CA LYS A 54 -8.67 -13.28 14.55
C LYS A 54 -9.89 -12.49 14.09
N GLN A 55 -9.87 -11.16 14.23
CA GLN A 55 -10.87 -10.27 13.66
C GLN A 55 -10.67 -10.04 12.16
N GLN A 56 -9.73 -10.76 11.54
CA GLN A 56 -9.39 -10.65 10.13
C GLN A 56 -8.78 -9.28 9.74
N ILE A 57 -8.27 -8.51 10.71
CA ILE A 57 -7.55 -7.26 10.40
C ILE A 57 -6.26 -7.62 9.65
N PRO A 58 -6.00 -7.06 8.47
CA PRO A 58 -4.75 -7.29 7.74
C PRO A 58 -3.53 -6.95 8.60
N ILE A 59 -2.51 -7.81 8.55
CA ILE A 59 -1.30 -7.62 9.37
C ILE A 59 -0.62 -6.29 9.04
N GLN A 60 -0.71 -5.83 7.81
CA GLN A 60 -0.20 -4.55 7.36
C GLN A 60 -0.84 -3.37 8.10
N TYR A 61 -2.15 -3.45 8.37
CA TYR A 61 -2.83 -2.41 9.16
C TYR A 61 -2.54 -2.51 10.65
N ILE A 62 -2.31 -3.72 11.17
CA ILE A 62 -1.90 -3.89 12.58
C ILE A 62 -0.55 -3.21 12.83
N PHE A 63 0.38 -3.30 11.87
CA PHE A 63 1.70 -2.68 11.95
C PHE A 63 1.80 -1.34 11.22
N GLU A 64 0.71 -0.86 10.64
CA GLU A 64 0.65 0.35 9.81
C GLU A 64 1.75 0.38 8.74
N THR A 65 2.12 -0.77 8.19
CA THR A 65 3.30 -0.93 7.32
C THR A 65 3.00 -1.88 6.19
N ALA A 66 3.46 -1.54 4.99
CA ALA A 66 3.50 -2.43 3.82
C ALA A 66 4.86 -2.34 3.13
N PHE A 67 5.32 -3.46 2.57
CA PHE A 67 6.51 -3.49 1.72
C PHE A 67 6.11 -3.31 0.26
N PHE A 68 6.86 -2.50 -0.48
CA PHE A 68 6.64 -2.25 -1.90
C PHE A 68 7.99 -2.07 -2.59
N GLY A 69 8.47 -3.13 -3.25
CA GLY A 69 9.84 -3.22 -3.71
C GLY A 69 10.84 -3.01 -2.57
N PRO A 70 11.80 -2.08 -2.70
CA PRO A 70 12.75 -1.79 -1.64
C PRO A 70 12.19 -0.86 -0.56
N LEU A 71 10.94 -0.39 -0.69
CA LEU A 71 10.36 0.62 0.18
C LEU A 71 9.56 -0.02 1.30
N THR A 72 9.60 0.64 2.45
CA THR A 72 8.67 0.42 3.57
C THR A 72 7.74 1.62 3.62
N LEU A 73 6.46 1.38 3.40
CA LEU A 73 5.43 2.42 3.32
C LEU A 73 4.44 2.29 4.48
N LYS A 74 3.98 3.42 4.99
CA LYS A 74 2.85 3.48 5.90
C LYS A 74 1.57 3.13 5.13
N VAL A 75 0.70 2.35 5.77
CA VAL A 75 -0.66 2.06 5.30
C VAL A 75 -1.62 2.11 6.47
N THR A 76 -2.84 2.56 6.22
CA THR A 76 -3.92 2.62 7.20
C THR A 76 -5.22 2.15 6.53
N PRO A 77 -6.31 1.94 7.27
CA PRO A 77 -7.61 1.66 6.64
C PRO A 77 -8.13 2.73 5.66
N ALA A 78 -7.44 3.88 5.55
CA ALA A 78 -7.73 4.89 4.54
C ALA A 78 -7.14 4.57 3.16
N THR A 79 -6.18 3.64 3.07
CA THR A 79 -5.46 3.33 1.83
C THR A 79 -5.51 1.84 1.48
N LEU A 80 -5.64 1.51 0.21
CA LEU A 80 -5.45 0.14 -0.26
C LEU A 80 -4.04 -0.35 0.10
N ILE A 81 -3.93 -1.58 0.60
CA ILE A 81 -2.62 -2.20 0.79
C ILE A 81 -1.98 -2.42 -0.59
N PRO A 82 -0.76 -1.90 -0.84
CA PRO A 82 -0.08 -2.05 -2.13
C PRO A 82 0.00 -3.51 -2.59
N ARG A 83 -0.32 -3.75 -3.88
CA ARG A 83 -0.37 -5.10 -4.47
C ARG A 83 0.90 -5.42 -5.26
N PRO A 84 1.33 -6.69 -5.30
CA PRO A 84 2.51 -7.12 -6.06
C PRO A 84 2.45 -6.78 -7.54
N GLU A 85 1.26 -6.86 -8.16
CA GLU A 85 1.06 -6.54 -9.58
C GLU A 85 1.30 -5.05 -9.86
N THR A 86 1.00 -4.19 -8.88
CA THR A 86 1.29 -2.75 -8.96
C THR A 86 2.80 -2.48 -8.86
N GLU A 87 3.51 -3.27 -8.05
CA GLU A 87 4.97 -3.20 -7.97
C GLU A 87 5.62 -3.61 -9.31
N GLU A 88 5.13 -4.70 -9.92
CA GLU A 88 5.60 -5.13 -11.24
C GLU A 88 5.40 -4.05 -12.30
N LEU A 89 4.24 -3.37 -12.30
CA LEU A 89 3.98 -2.23 -13.19
C LEU A 89 5.02 -1.12 -12.99
N CYS A 90 5.28 -0.72 -11.76
CA CYS A 90 6.27 0.32 -11.44
C CYS A 90 7.69 -0.08 -11.89
N HIS A 91 8.04 -1.35 -11.70
CA HIS A 91 9.33 -1.88 -12.16
C HIS A 91 9.47 -1.82 -13.69
N LEU A 92 8.44 -2.22 -14.44
CA LEU A 92 8.40 -2.15 -15.90
C LEU A 92 8.52 -0.71 -16.42
N ILE A 93 7.81 0.24 -15.81
CA ILE A 93 7.90 1.66 -16.14
C ILE A 93 9.33 2.17 -15.94
N SER A 94 9.94 1.86 -14.79
CA SER A 94 11.31 2.28 -14.48
C SER A 94 12.34 1.67 -15.43
N GLN A 95 12.16 0.41 -15.83
CA GLN A 95 13.10 -0.25 -16.77
C GLN A 95 13.04 0.34 -18.17
N LYS A 96 11.85 0.60 -18.72
CA LYS A 96 11.70 1.15 -20.07
C LYS A 96 12.40 2.50 -20.22
N ASN A 97 12.44 3.30 -19.17
CA ASN A 97 13.04 4.63 -19.21
C ASN A 97 14.56 4.64 -18.96
N LYS A 98 15.15 3.54 -18.45
CA LYS A 98 16.61 3.38 -18.31
C LYS A 98 17.33 3.13 -19.64
N SER A 99 16.63 2.75 -20.69
CA SER A 99 17.21 2.47 -22.01
C SER A 99 17.55 3.72 -22.83
N ILE A 100 17.26 4.92 -22.32
CA ILE A 100 17.69 6.18 -22.93
C ILE A 100 19.06 6.52 -22.33
N GLU A 101 20.11 6.34 -23.12
CA GLU A 101 21.53 6.56 -22.76
C GLU A 101 21.85 8.04 -22.47
N SER A 102 21.31 8.60 -21.41
CA SER A 102 21.80 9.85 -20.85
C SER A 102 22.18 9.63 -19.39
N SER A 103 23.31 10.16 -18.97
CA SER A 103 23.80 10.06 -17.58
C SER A 103 22.77 10.56 -16.54
N ASN A 104 21.75 11.28 -16.98
CA ASN A 104 20.73 11.90 -16.14
C ASN A 104 19.30 11.44 -16.47
N GLY A 105 19.05 10.59 -17.48
CA GLY A 105 17.70 10.17 -17.87
C GLY A 105 16.80 11.33 -18.36
N PRO A 106 15.59 11.02 -18.88
CA PRO A 106 14.60 12.03 -19.22
C PRO A 106 13.97 12.63 -17.96
N ILE A 107 13.64 13.92 -18.01
CA ILE A 107 12.72 14.53 -17.05
C ILE A 107 11.32 14.05 -17.43
N ILE A 108 10.59 13.49 -16.48
CA ILE A 108 9.22 13.01 -16.66
C ILE A 108 8.32 13.76 -15.70
N GLU A 109 7.28 14.37 -16.23
CA GLU A 109 6.15 14.89 -15.46
C GLU A 109 5.04 13.84 -15.44
N GLY A 110 4.92 13.13 -14.32
CA GLY A 110 3.97 12.05 -14.12
C GLY A 110 2.68 12.52 -13.46
N LEU A 111 1.58 11.80 -13.74
CA LEU A 111 0.29 11.94 -13.05
C LEU A 111 -0.15 10.56 -12.56
N ASP A 112 -0.41 10.45 -11.26
CA ASP A 112 -1.01 9.26 -10.64
C ASP A 112 -2.42 9.56 -10.17
N ILE A 113 -3.39 8.77 -10.61
CA ILE A 113 -4.81 8.95 -10.31
C ILE A 113 -5.28 7.84 -9.36
N GLY A 114 -5.85 8.25 -8.22
CA GLY A 114 -6.19 7.33 -7.14
C GLY A 114 -4.93 6.85 -6.41
N THR A 115 -4.13 7.80 -5.95
CA THR A 115 -2.78 7.51 -5.46
C THR A 115 -2.73 6.67 -4.18
N GLY A 116 -3.81 6.69 -3.38
CA GLY A 116 -3.89 5.96 -2.12
C GLY A 116 -2.72 6.26 -1.19
N SER A 117 -1.90 5.26 -0.87
CA SER A 117 -0.69 5.41 -0.04
C SER A 117 0.48 6.12 -0.74
N GLY A 118 0.32 6.51 -2.00
CA GLY A 118 1.39 7.07 -2.82
C GLY A 118 2.40 6.04 -3.34
N CYS A 119 2.13 4.74 -3.22
CA CYS A 119 3.10 3.69 -3.52
C CYS A 119 3.67 3.78 -4.95
N ILE A 120 2.84 4.10 -5.96
CA ILE A 120 3.28 4.21 -7.37
C ILE A 120 4.23 5.39 -7.56
N PRO A 121 3.82 6.66 -7.32
CA PRO A 121 4.67 7.81 -7.60
C PRO A 121 5.92 7.82 -6.71
N ILE A 122 5.81 7.40 -5.45
CA ILE A 122 6.95 7.34 -4.52
C ILE A 122 7.99 6.33 -4.99
N TYR A 123 7.55 5.13 -5.43
CA TYR A 123 8.46 4.14 -6.00
C TYR A 123 9.17 4.68 -7.26
N LEU A 124 8.42 5.28 -8.17
CA LEU A 124 8.96 5.83 -9.41
C LEU A 124 9.93 6.98 -9.15
N LEU A 125 9.62 7.88 -8.22
CA LEU A 125 10.48 8.99 -7.81
C LEU A 125 11.76 8.50 -7.09
N HIS A 126 11.65 7.43 -6.29
CA HIS A 126 12.81 6.82 -5.62
C HIS A 126 13.84 6.30 -6.62
N HIS A 127 13.38 5.70 -7.72
CA HIS A 127 14.24 5.11 -8.73
C HIS A 127 14.67 6.09 -9.84
N ASN A 128 14.00 7.25 -9.95
CA ASN A 128 14.24 8.22 -11.01
C ASN A 128 14.36 9.65 -10.43
N PRO A 129 15.56 10.10 -10.06
CA PRO A 129 15.76 11.34 -9.31
C PRO A 129 15.31 12.63 -10.00
N GLN A 130 15.15 12.61 -11.34
CA GLN A 130 14.73 13.79 -12.11
C GLN A 130 13.24 13.86 -12.39
N TRP A 131 12.49 12.82 -12.03
CA TRP A 131 11.06 12.77 -12.26
C TRP A 131 10.30 13.61 -11.22
N LYS A 132 9.15 14.11 -11.64
CA LYS A 132 8.19 14.77 -10.77
C LYS A 132 6.83 14.15 -10.97
N PHE A 133 6.01 14.16 -9.95
CA PHE A 133 4.65 13.64 -10.01
C PHE A 133 3.64 14.62 -9.43
N THR A 134 2.49 14.70 -10.10
CA THR A 134 1.24 15.10 -9.48
C THR A 134 0.49 13.82 -9.12
N ALA A 135 0.06 13.70 -7.88
CA ALA A 135 -0.71 12.56 -7.41
C ALA A 135 -2.04 13.04 -6.86
N VAL A 136 -3.13 12.43 -7.28
CA VAL A 136 -4.48 12.85 -6.91
C VAL A 136 -5.23 11.71 -6.25
N ASP A 137 -6.04 12.07 -5.26
CA ASP A 137 -7.01 11.17 -4.62
C ASP A 137 -8.23 11.97 -4.19
N VAL A 138 -9.37 11.30 -4.05
CA VAL A 138 -10.57 11.94 -3.49
C VAL A 138 -10.54 11.96 -1.96
N SER A 139 -9.79 11.07 -1.35
CA SER A 139 -9.65 10.89 0.09
C SER A 139 -8.51 11.76 0.64
N GLU A 140 -8.84 12.71 1.48
CA GLU A 140 -7.86 13.51 2.22
C GLU A 140 -7.01 12.63 3.15
N ASP A 141 -7.62 11.67 3.85
CA ASP A 141 -6.93 10.73 4.73
C ASP A 141 -5.89 9.87 3.97
N ALA A 142 -6.18 9.50 2.72
CA ALA A 142 -5.22 8.79 1.88
C ALA A 142 -4.05 9.67 1.47
N LEU A 143 -4.32 10.95 1.13
CA LEU A 143 -3.28 11.92 0.81
C LEU A 143 -2.36 12.24 1.99
N ASP A 144 -2.89 12.25 3.21
CA ASP A 144 -2.09 12.39 4.42
C ASP A 144 -1.09 11.22 4.58
N VAL A 145 -1.54 9.99 4.34
CA VAL A 145 -0.66 8.82 4.33
C VAL A 145 0.39 8.93 3.21
N ALA A 146 -0.01 9.35 2.01
CA ALA A 146 0.91 9.55 0.90
C ALA A 146 1.97 10.63 1.19
N ALA A 147 1.57 11.71 1.87
CA ALA A 147 2.48 12.78 2.28
C ALA A 147 3.53 12.28 3.30
N GLU A 148 3.10 11.51 4.31
CA GLU A 148 4.01 10.89 5.27
C GLU A 148 4.99 9.94 4.58
N ASN A 149 4.51 9.11 3.65
CA ASN A 149 5.35 8.19 2.88
C ASN A 149 6.36 8.93 2.01
N ALA A 150 5.93 9.98 1.30
CA ALA A 150 6.81 10.80 0.47
C ALA A 150 7.92 11.47 1.29
N PHE A 151 7.57 11.93 2.48
CA PHE A 151 8.54 12.52 3.42
C PHE A 151 9.54 11.46 3.92
N HIS A 152 9.07 10.30 4.36
CA HIS A 152 9.91 9.20 4.85
C HIS A 152 10.89 8.68 3.82
N VAL A 153 10.44 8.56 2.55
CA VAL A 153 11.30 8.11 1.44
C VAL A 153 12.19 9.22 0.91
N GLY A 154 11.95 10.48 1.28
CA GLY A 154 12.76 11.63 0.88
C GLY A 154 12.48 12.10 -0.55
N VAL A 155 11.22 12.00 -1.01
CA VAL A 155 10.80 12.42 -2.36
C VAL A 155 9.71 13.52 -2.33
N HIS A 156 9.40 14.04 -1.15
CA HIS A 156 8.32 15.01 -0.91
C HIS A 156 8.47 16.33 -1.69
N ASP A 157 9.67 16.71 -2.07
CA ASP A 157 9.98 17.90 -2.89
C ASP A 157 9.68 17.72 -4.38
N ARG A 158 9.39 16.48 -4.81
CA ARG A 158 9.15 16.12 -6.21
C ARG A 158 7.76 15.53 -6.45
N ILE A 159 6.90 15.51 -5.44
CA ILE A 159 5.51 15.07 -5.54
C ILE A 159 4.56 16.18 -5.09
N GLN A 160 3.57 16.48 -5.91
CA GLN A 160 2.46 17.36 -5.56
C GLN A 160 1.21 16.52 -5.29
N LEU A 161 0.68 16.60 -4.08
CA LEU A 161 -0.52 15.88 -3.67
C LEU A 161 -1.73 16.81 -3.75
N ASN A 162 -2.78 16.39 -4.46
CA ASN A 162 -3.97 17.19 -4.68
C ASN A 162 -5.23 16.36 -4.38
N GLN A 163 -6.11 16.89 -3.55
CA GLN A 163 -7.43 16.30 -3.37
C GLN A 163 -8.31 16.68 -4.58
N SER A 164 -8.73 15.67 -5.33
CA SER A 164 -9.57 15.89 -6.51
C SER A 164 -10.31 14.62 -6.92
N ASN A 165 -11.52 14.81 -7.43
CA ASN A 165 -12.28 13.75 -8.08
C ASN A 165 -11.97 13.76 -9.58
N PHE A 166 -11.18 12.81 -10.04
CA PHE A 166 -10.81 12.70 -11.45
C PHE A 166 -12.02 12.56 -12.39
N LEU A 167 -13.10 11.93 -11.93
CA LEU A 167 -14.32 11.76 -12.74
C LEU A 167 -15.05 13.08 -13.05
N GLU A 168 -14.66 14.17 -12.38
CA GLU A 168 -15.21 15.51 -12.61
C GLU A 168 -14.31 16.37 -13.53
N TRP A 169 -13.17 15.82 -13.97
CA TRP A 169 -12.27 16.56 -14.85
C TRP A 169 -12.80 16.61 -16.27
N GLU A 170 -12.77 17.80 -16.88
CA GLU A 170 -13.14 17.99 -18.28
C GLU A 170 -11.99 17.61 -19.24
N SER A 171 -10.75 17.70 -18.78
CA SER A 171 -9.56 17.36 -19.56
C SER A 171 -8.38 17.05 -18.63
N LEU A 172 -7.42 16.28 -19.12
CA LEU A 172 -6.14 16.07 -18.43
C LEU A 172 -5.32 17.37 -18.42
N PRO A 173 -4.47 17.57 -17.38
CA PRO A 173 -3.49 18.64 -17.39
C PRO A 173 -2.59 18.57 -18.61
N HIS A 174 -2.16 19.74 -19.12
CA HIS A 174 -1.19 19.79 -20.22
C HIS A 174 0.19 19.38 -19.74
N ASN A 175 0.99 18.82 -20.66
CA ASN A 175 2.38 18.44 -20.44
C ASN A 175 2.59 17.27 -19.45
N ILE A 176 1.72 16.26 -19.49
CA ILE A 176 1.93 14.99 -18.80
C ILE A 176 2.63 14.01 -19.73
N ASP A 177 3.78 13.51 -19.31
CA ASP A 177 4.56 12.52 -20.05
C ASP A 177 4.17 11.08 -19.69
N LEU A 178 3.72 10.87 -18.46
CA LEU A 178 3.33 9.57 -17.92
C LEU A 178 2.04 9.70 -17.12
N LEU A 179 1.00 8.98 -17.53
CA LEU A 179 -0.21 8.76 -16.76
C LEU A 179 -0.19 7.34 -16.21
N VAL A 180 -0.39 7.20 -14.91
CA VAL A 180 -0.50 5.91 -14.23
C VAL A 180 -1.70 5.92 -13.29
N SER A 181 -2.32 4.77 -13.12
CA SER A 181 -3.43 4.60 -12.16
C SER A 181 -3.60 3.12 -11.83
N ASN A 182 -3.96 2.84 -10.59
CA ASN A 182 -4.54 1.57 -10.19
C ASN A 182 -5.94 1.84 -9.62
N PRO A 183 -6.93 2.10 -10.49
CA PRO A 183 -8.26 2.53 -10.06
C PRO A 183 -9.06 1.37 -9.48
N PRO A 184 -10.15 1.63 -8.75
CA PRO A 184 -11.08 0.59 -8.32
C PRO A 184 -11.75 -0.05 -9.56
N TYR A 185 -11.68 -1.38 -9.67
CA TYR A 185 -12.20 -2.13 -10.83
C TYR A 185 -13.14 -3.28 -10.46
N ILE A 186 -13.42 -3.50 -9.17
CA ILE A 186 -14.26 -4.61 -8.71
C ILE A 186 -15.72 -4.16 -8.75
N GLU A 187 -16.59 -4.97 -9.36
CA GLU A 187 -18.03 -4.73 -9.29
C GLU A 187 -18.61 -5.21 -7.94
N LEU A 188 -19.61 -4.52 -7.41
CA LEU A 188 -20.24 -4.89 -6.13
C LEU A 188 -20.75 -6.34 -6.09
N LYS A 189 -21.15 -6.91 -7.23
CA LYS A 189 -21.60 -8.30 -7.30
C LYS A 189 -20.48 -9.32 -7.01
N GLU A 190 -19.21 -8.92 -7.18
CA GLU A 190 -18.02 -9.75 -6.97
C GLU A 190 -17.58 -9.75 -5.48
N ALA A 191 -18.14 -8.86 -4.66
CA ALA A 191 -17.81 -8.78 -3.23
C ALA A 191 -17.95 -10.11 -2.49
N LYS A 192 -18.90 -10.97 -2.89
CA LYS A 192 -19.13 -12.31 -2.30
C LYS A 192 -17.97 -13.29 -2.51
N ASP A 193 -17.14 -13.07 -3.52
CA ASP A 193 -16.01 -13.92 -3.89
C ASP A 193 -14.68 -13.40 -3.32
N MET A 194 -14.72 -12.26 -2.63
CA MET A 194 -13.55 -11.63 -2.00
C MET A 194 -13.25 -12.23 -0.63
N ALA A 195 -11.98 -12.16 -0.25
CA ALA A 195 -11.56 -12.56 1.08
C ALA A 195 -12.11 -11.60 2.15
N ASP A 196 -12.51 -12.15 3.28
CA ASP A 196 -13.14 -11.42 4.38
C ASP A 196 -12.29 -10.27 4.91
N ASN A 197 -10.98 -10.46 5.01
CA ASN A 197 -10.05 -9.44 5.48
C ASN A 197 -9.99 -8.21 4.55
N VAL A 198 -10.08 -8.42 3.23
CA VAL A 198 -10.13 -7.34 2.25
C VAL A 198 -11.47 -6.61 2.35
N LEU A 199 -12.57 -7.37 2.27
CA LEU A 199 -13.91 -6.80 2.23
C LEU A 199 -14.29 -6.02 3.49
N LYS A 200 -13.80 -6.45 4.66
CA LYS A 200 -14.16 -5.84 5.95
C LYS A 200 -13.27 -4.68 6.35
N HIS A 201 -12.04 -4.64 5.88
CA HIS A 201 -11.05 -3.74 6.44
C HIS A 201 -10.40 -2.79 5.43
N GLU A 202 -10.35 -3.15 4.13
CA GLU A 202 -9.80 -2.24 3.13
C GLU A 202 -10.87 -1.24 2.65
N PRO A 203 -10.49 -0.03 2.23
CA PRO A 203 -11.44 1.02 1.90
C PRO A 203 -12.25 0.65 0.65
N HIS A 204 -13.57 0.58 0.79
CA HIS A 204 -14.48 0.22 -0.32
C HIS A 204 -14.35 1.17 -1.51
N LEU A 205 -13.98 2.44 -1.25
CA LEU A 205 -13.74 3.43 -2.28
C LEU A 205 -12.58 3.04 -3.21
N ALA A 206 -11.58 2.32 -2.69
CA ALA A 206 -10.43 1.86 -3.47
C ALA A 206 -10.66 0.47 -4.10
N LEU A 207 -11.72 -0.24 -3.73
CA LEU A 207 -12.02 -1.57 -4.23
C LEU A 207 -13.08 -1.56 -5.33
N PHE A 208 -14.22 -0.87 -5.08
CA PHE A 208 -15.40 -0.99 -5.92
C PHE A 208 -15.54 0.17 -6.90
N THR A 209 -15.86 -0.18 -8.15
CA THR A 209 -16.09 0.82 -9.20
C THR A 209 -17.32 1.67 -8.91
N PRO A 210 -17.28 2.99 -9.20
CA PRO A 210 -18.47 3.79 -9.20
C PRO A 210 -19.50 3.25 -10.22
N LYS A 211 -20.78 3.23 -9.83
CA LYS A 211 -21.88 2.80 -10.71
C LYS A 211 -21.76 1.39 -11.29
N ASN A 212 -20.93 0.53 -10.72
CA ASN A 212 -20.64 -0.82 -11.24
C ASN A 212 -20.15 -0.81 -12.70
N ASP A 213 -19.39 0.16 -13.10
CA ASP A 213 -18.79 0.26 -14.43
C ASP A 213 -17.25 0.24 -14.31
N PRO A 214 -16.59 -0.90 -14.56
CA PRO A 214 -15.14 -1.01 -14.46
C PRO A 214 -14.38 -0.20 -15.51
N LEU A 215 -15.08 0.36 -16.50
CA LEU A 215 -14.49 1.15 -17.59
C LEU A 215 -14.70 2.66 -17.39
N ILE A 216 -15.15 3.09 -16.22
CA ILE A 216 -15.46 4.52 -15.95
C ILE A 216 -14.18 5.38 -15.80
N PHE A 217 -13.02 4.74 -15.60
CA PHE A 217 -11.72 5.39 -15.44
C PHE A 217 -10.89 5.41 -16.71
#